data_c0553467e25d3b6ab726410041d10ee4
#
_entry.id   c0553467e25d3b6ab726410041d10ee4
#
_cell.length_a   1.000
_cell.length_b   1.000
_cell.length_c   1.000
_cell.angle_alpha   90.00
_cell.angle_beta   90.00
_cell.angle_gamma   90.00
#
_symmetry.space_group_name_H-M   'P 1'
#
loop_
_entity.id
_entity.type
_entity.pdbx_description
1 polymer ?
#
loop_
_entity_poly.entity_id
_entity_poly.type
_entity_poly.pdbx_seq_one_letter_code
_entity_poly.pdbx_strand_id
1 'polypeptide(L)'
;MIQATYLLHMANIYNEGTVGRDKVPVIEGEHVAVMGCGNVAMDAARTAVRMGAASVTIVYRRTEADMPAIQAEYQAALQEGVKFLWQTSTTEFLGNEDGKVVGLRANTPEGVKEYAFDRICLAVGSRPASRIVSTTEGIETDDNGYVLVKERPFGMTSRKGVFAGGDVVHRPQTVVMAMKAAKSVAVGIAQYVDAVKLLSE
;
A
#
# COMPACT_ATOMS: atom_id res chain seq x y z
N MET A 1 -11.45 6.28 10.15
CA MET A 1 -10.57 5.96 9.00
C MET A 1 -9.73 4.73 9.31
N ILE A 2 -9.39 3.94 8.29
CA ILE A 2 -8.58 2.71 8.42
C ILE A 2 -7.58 2.60 7.25
N GLN A 3 -6.52 1.81 7.45
CA GLN A 3 -5.64 1.43 6.34
C GLN A 3 -6.29 0.31 5.52
N ALA A 4 -6.17 0.35 4.20
CA ALA A 4 -6.70 -0.68 3.31
C ALA A 4 -6.12 -2.07 3.63
N THR A 5 -4.82 -2.15 3.92
CA THR A 5 -4.15 -3.39 4.32
C THR A 5 -4.71 -3.99 5.60
N TYR A 6 -5.18 -3.17 6.55
CA TYR A 6 -5.84 -3.65 7.75
C TYR A 6 -7.22 -4.26 7.42
N LEU A 7 -8.02 -3.61 6.57
CA LEU A 7 -9.28 -4.18 6.10
C LEU A 7 -9.07 -5.55 5.43
N LEU A 8 -8.10 -5.62 4.50
CA LEU A 8 -7.79 -6.85 3.78
C LEU A 8 -7.34 -7.97 4.72
N HIS A 9 -6.46 -7.65 5.67
CA HIS A 9 -6.03 -8.62 6.68
C HIS A 9 -7.20 -9.15 7.52
N MET A 10 -8.04 -8.25 8.07
CA MET A 10 -9.16 -8.63 8.91
C MET A 10 -10.22 -9.43 8.14
N ALA A 11 -10.47 -9.09 6.87
CA ALA A 11 -11.38 -9.86 6.01
C ALA A 11 -10.83 -11.27 5.72
N ASN A 12 -9.52 -11.42 5.50
CA ASN A 12 -8.91 -12.73 5.26
C ASN A 12 -9.01 -13.64 6.49
N ILE A 13 -8.62 -13.17 7.66
CA ILE A 13 -8.67 -13.99 8.89
C ILE A 13 -10.12 -14.26 9.35
N TYR A 14 -11.08 -13.41 8.98
CA TYR A 14 -12.51 -13.69 9.12
C TYR A 14 -12.94 -14.84 8.19
N ASN A 15 -12.56 -14.81 6.91
CA ASN A 15 -12.85 -15.88 5.96
C ASN A 15 -12.22 -17.21 6.34
N GLU A 16 -11.09 -17.20 7.04
CA GLU A 16 -10.44 -18.39 7.62
C GLU A 16 -11.12 -18.88 8.92
N GLY A 17 -12.14 -18.17 9.40
CA GLY A 17 -12.85 -18.51 10.64
C GLY A 17 -12.09 -18.21 11.93
N THR A 18 -10.98 -17.47 11.84
CA THR A 18 -10.13 -17.13 13.02
C THR A 18 -10.74 -16.04 13.89
N VAL A 19 -11.49 -15.09 13.28
CA VAL A 19 -12.15 -13.98 14.00
C VAL A 19 -13.61 -13.87 13.61
N GLY A 20 -14.43 -13.27 14.49
CA GLY A 20 -15.82 -12.96 14.19
C GLY A 20 -16.00 -11.80 13.22
N ARG A 21 -17.19 -11.70 12.60
CA ARG A 21 -17.56 -10.62 11.68
C ARG A 21 -17.45 -9.23 12.32
N ASP A 22 -17.66 -9.12 13.62
CA ASP A 22 -17.55 -7.90 14.44
C ASP A 22 -16.14 -7.30 14.44
N LYS A 23 -15.12 -8.08 14.07
CA LYS A 23 -13.73 -7.63 13.95
C LYS A 23 -13.38 -7.06 12.59
N VAL A 24 -14.18 -7.33 11.56
CA VAL A 24 -13.96 -6.73 10.22
C VAL A 24 -14.42 -5.27 10.27
N PRO A 25 -13.53 -4.32 9.90
CA PRO A 25 -13.77 -2.90 10.17
C PRO A 25 -14.76 -2.21 9.22
N VAL A 26 -15.35 -2.92 8.28
CA VAL A 26 -16.47 -2.45 7.44
C VAL A 26 -17.76 -3.07 7.97
N ILE A 27 -18.73 -2.22 8.34
CA ILE A 27 -20.05 -2.64 8.83
C ILE A 27 -21.01 -2.74 7.64
N GLU A 28 -21.92 -3.68 7.70
CA GLU A 28 -22.98 -3.83 6.68
C GLU A 28 -23.81 -2.54 6.58
N GLY A 29 -24.08 -2.09 5.37
CA GLY A 29 -24.84 -0.88 5.10
C GLY A 29 -24.03 0.42 5.10
N GLU A 30 -22.73 0.41 5.43
CA GLU A 30 -21.88 1.61 5.38
C GLU A 30 -21.62 2.09 3.94
N HIS A 31 -21.51 3.41 3.77
CA HIS A 31 -20.96 4.06 2.57
C HIS A 31 -19.45 4.24 2.74
N VAL A 32 -18.68 3.55 1.92
CA VAL A 32 -17.22 3.44 2.06
C VAL A 32 -16.50 4.22 0.96
N ALA A 33 -15.57 5.10 1.33
CA ALA A 33 -14.61 5.68 0.41
C ALA A 33 -13.28 4.93 0.48
N VAL A 34 -12.65 4.67 -0.67
CA VAL A 34 -11.29 4.12 -0.78
C VAL A 34 -10.40 5.15 -1.45
N MET A 35 -9.39 5.63 -0.73
CA MET A 35 -8.47 6.67 -1.20
C MET A 35 -7.30 6.05 -1.96
N GLY A 36 -7.20 6.36 -3.25
CA GLY A 36 -6.16 5.81 -4.14
C GLY A 36 -6.74 4.91 -5.22
N CYS A 37 -5.93 4.52 -6.21
CA CYS A 37 -6.41 3.78 -7.39
C CYS A 37 -5.39 2.71 -7.88
N GLY A 38 -4.57 2.16 -6.96
CA GLY A 38 -3.70 1.01 -7.22
C GLY A 38 -4.41 -0.32 -6.96
N ASN A 39 -3.73 -1.45 -7.20
CA ASN A 39 -4.30 -2.79 -6.97
C ASN A 39 -4.83 -2.97 -5.54
N VAL A 40 -4.12 -2.46 -4.53
CA VAL A 40 -4.59 -2.50 -3.12
C VAL A 40 -5.91 -1.74 -2.94
N ALA A 41 -6.14 -0.64 -3.68
CA ALA A 41 -7.41 0.09 -3.64
C ALA A 41 -8.54 -0.74 -4.26
N MET A 42 -8.27 -1.43 -5.38
CA MET A 42 -9.24 -2.33 -6.01
C MET A 42 -9.60 -3.49 -5.07
N ASP A 43 -8.61 -4.15 -4.49
CA ASP A 43 -8.82 -5.22 -3.53
C ASP A 43 -9.63 -4.76 -2.31
N ALA A 44 -9.29 -3.59 -1.74
CA ALA A 44 -10.01 -3.05 -0.59
C ALA A 44 -11.45 -2.68 -0.93
N ALA A 45 -11.69 -2.08 -2.11
CA ALA A 45 -13.02 -1.71 -2.56
C ALA A 45 -13.91 -2.94 -2.80
N ARG A 46 -13.42 -3.93 -3.52
CA ARG A 46 -14.13 -5.20 -3.78
C ARG A 46 -14.37 -5.97 -2.47
N THR A 47 -13.39 -5.97 -1.57
CA THR A 47 -13.57 -6.57 -0.23
C THR A 47 -14.67 -5.85 0.55
N ALA A 48 -14.70 -4.51 0.55
CA ALA A 48 -15.75 -3.75 1.24
C ALA A 48 -17.15 -4.05 0.67
N VAL A 49 -17.30 -4.18 -0.65
CA VAL A 49 -18.56 -4.62 -1.30
C VAL A 49 -18.97 -6.00 -0.77
N ARG A 50 -18.07 -6.97 -0.78
CA ARG A 50 -18.32 -8.34 -0.32
C ARG A 50 -18.59 -8.44 1.18
N MET A 51 -18.10 -7.47 1.95
CA MET A 51 -18.41 -7.33 3.37
C MET A 51 -19.73 -6.58 3.63
N GLY A 52 -20.55 -6.31 2.61
CA GLY A 52 -21.91 -5.79 2.77
C GLY A 52 -22.00 -4.25 2.85
N ALA A 53 -20.99 -3.50 2.40
CA ALA A 53 -21.11 -2.05 2.27
C ALA A 53 -22.28 -1.69 1.34
N ALA A 54 -23.07 -0.66 1.71
CA ALA A 54 -24.19 -0.18 0.87
C ALA A 54 -23.70 0.47 -0.43
N SER A 55 -22.55 1.11 -0.38
CA SER A 55 -21.85 1.61 -1.57
C SER A 55 -20.36 1.73 -1.29
N VAL A 56 -19.56 1.54 -2.33
CA VAL A 56 -18.10 1.75 -2.29
C VAL A 56 -17.69 2.68 -3.40
N THR A 57 -16.91 3.70 -3.07
CA THR A 57 -16.43 4.71 -4.01
C THR A 57 -14.93 4.87 -3.91
N ILE A 58 -14.21 4.64 -4.99
CA ILE A 58 -12.79 4.96 -5.11
C ILE A 58 -12.64 6.45 -5.42
N VAL A 59 -11.84 7.15 -4.62
CA VAL A 59 -11.54 8.57 -4.78
C VAL A 59 -10.11 8.71 -5.28
N TYR A 60 -9.92 9.28 -6.46
CA TYR A 60 -8.62 9.39 -7.10
C TYR A 60 -8.36 10.78 -7.67
N ARG A 61 -7.17 11.33 -7.35
CA ARG A 61 -6.79 12.69 -7.71
C ARG A 61 -6.45 12.92 -9.19
N ARG A 62 -6.24 11.84 -9.96
CA ARG A 62 -5.91 11.90 -11.39
C ARG A 62 -7.04 11.33 -12.23
N THR A 63 -6.80 11.23 -13.54
CA THR A 63 -7.74 10.65 -14.49
C THR A 63 -7.71 9.12 -14.48
N GLU A 64 -8.66 8.51 -15.14
CA GLU A 64 -8.70 7.05 -15.35
C GLU A 64 -7.44 6.56 -16.10
N ALA A 65 -6.94 7.33 -17.07
CA ALA A 65 -5.74 6.99 -17.83
C ALA A 65 -4.46 6.93 -16.96
N ASP A 66 -4.44 7.64 -15.82
CA ASP A 66 -3.31 7.64 -14.87
C ASP A 66 -3.42 6.54 -13.80
N MET A 67 -4.42 5.67 -13.90
CA MET A 67 -4.68 4.63 -12.91
C MET A 67 -3.55 3.61 -12.90
N PRO A 68 -2.91 3.36 -11.72
CA PRO A 68 -1.82 2.39 -11.63
C PRO A 68 -2.29 0.94 -11.45
N ALA A 69 -3.59 0.69 -11.18
CA ALA A 69 -4.13 -0.65 -11.09
C ALA A 69 -4.15 -1.35 -12.46
N ILE A 70 -4.01 -2.67 -12.46
CA ILE A 70 -4.17 -3.45 -13.69
C ILE A 70 -5.63 -3.43 -14.16
N GLN A 71 -5.79 -3.37 -15.48
CA GLN A 71 -7.11 -3.20 -16.11
C GLN A 71 -8.11 -4.29 -15.72
N ALA A 72 -7.66 -5.53 -15.53
CA ALA A 72 -8.53 -6.63 -15.11
C ALA A 72 -9.16 -6.40 -13.72
N GLU A 73 -8.39 -5.87 -12.76
CA GLU A 73 -8.89 -5.55 -11.41
C GLU A 73 -9.86 -4.36 -11.43
N TYR A 74 -9.59 -3.36 -12.26
CA TYR A 74 -10.51 -2.25 -12.47
C TYR A 74 -11.85 -2.71 -13.05
N GLN A 75 -11.82 -3.53 -14.10
CA GLN A 75 -13.05 -4.08 -14.69
C GLN A 75 -13.85 -4.94 -13.70
N ALA A 76 -13.17 -5.75 -12.90
CA ALA A 76 -13.82 -6.54 -11.86
C ALA A 76 -14.45 -5.64 -10.78
N ALA A 77 -13.79 -4.55 -10.38
CA ALA A 77 -14.35 -3.59 -9.42
C ALA A 77 -15.62 -2.90 -9.98
N LEU A 78 -15.60 -2.51 -11.26
CA LEU A 78 -16.79 -1.95 -11.94
C LEU A 78 -17.95 -2.94 -11.97
N GLN A 79 -17.68 -4.21 -12.31
CA GLN A 79 -18.70 -5.27 -12.33
C GLN A 79 -19.31 -5.54 -10.95
N GLU A 80 -18.52 -5.37 -9.88
CA GLU A 80 -19.00 -5.48 -8.49
C GLU A 80 -19.70 -4.20 -7.99
N GLY A 81 -19.89 -3.18 -8.85
CA GLY A 81 -20.63 -1.96 -8.52
C GLY A 81 -19.83 -0.87 -7.81
N VAL A 82 -18.50 -0.97 -7.79
CA VAL A 82 -17.63 0.09 -7.25
C VAL A 82 -17.74 1.35 -8.11
N LYS A 83 -17.94 2.50 -7.47
CA LYS A 83 -17.99 3.81 -8.12
C LYS A 83 -16.62 4.47 -8.10
N PHE A 84 -16.40 5.41 -9.03
CA PHE A 84 -15.13 6.14 -9.15
C PHE A 84 -15.38 7.65 -9.20
N LEU A 85 -14.65 8.37 -8.36
CA LEU A 85 -14.53 9.83 -8.40
C LEU A 85 -13.12 10.17 -8.90
N TRP A 86 -13.03 10.41 -10.19
CA TRP A 86 -11.81 10.83 -10.87
C TRP A 86 -11.51 12.32 -10.63
N GLN A 87 -10.25 12.71 -10.78
CA GLN A 87 -9.78 14.09 -10.64
C GLN A 87 -10.27 14.75 -9.33
N THR A 88 -10.44 13.94 -8.28
CA THR A 88 -10.96 14.35 -6.98
C THR A 88 -9.83 14.31 -5.96
N SER A 89 -9.34 15.49 -5.58
CA SER A 89 -8.22 15.66 -4.66
C SER A 89 -8.74 16.03 -3.27
N THR A 90 -8.72 15.09 -2.34
CA THR A 90 -9.18 15.31 -0.96
C THR A 90 -8.32 16.36 -0.27
N THR A 91 -8.96 17.36 0.31
CA THR A 91 -8.35 18.44 1.08
C THR A 91 -8.57 18.29 2.57
N GLU A 92 -9.68 17.67 2.98
CA GLU A 92 -10.03 17.52 4.38
C GLU A 92 -10.88 16.26 4.60
N PHE A 93 -10.68 15.59 5.74
CA PHE A 93 -11.58 14.54 6.23
C PHE A 93 -12.51 15.16 7.28
N LEU A 94 -13.82 15.00 7.07
CA LEU A 94 -14.84 15.56 7.94
C LEU A 94 -15.15 14.58 9.09
N GLY A 95 -15.16 15.09 10.30
CA GLY A 95 -15.48 14.32 11.50
C GLY A 95 -16.71 14.88 12.23
N ASN A 96 -17.38 14.03 13.01
CA ASN A 96 -18.40 14.46 13.96
C ASN A 96 -17.81 14.76 15.34
N GLU A 97 -18.67 15.17 16.30
CA GLU A 97 -18.26 15.48 17.66
C GLU A 97 -17.65 14.27 18.41
N ASP A 98 -18.01 13.04 18.04
CA ASP A 98 -17.42 11.79 18.58
C ASP A 98 -16.06 11.43 17.97
N GLY A 99 -15.50 12.25 17.06
CA GLY A 99 -14.26 11.98 16.36
C GLY A 99 -14.37 10.90 15.28
N LYS A 100 -15.59 10.50 14.89
CA LYS A 100 -15.83 9.57 13.79
C LYS A 100 -15.85 10.32 12.46
N VAL A 101 -15.26 9.71 11.41
CA VAL A 101 -15.35 10.26 10.05
C VAL A 101 -16.80 10.19 9.56
N VAL A 102 -17.25 11.26 8.93
CA VAL A 102 -18.60 11.38 8.31
C VAL A 102 -18.51 11.74 6.84
N GLY A 103 -17.32 12.02 6.31
CA GLY A 103 -17.15 12.36 4.92
C GLY A 103 -15.78 12.96 4.60
N LEU A 104 -15.69 13.57 3.44
CA LEU A 104 -14.50 14.29 3.00
C LEU A 104 -14.89 15.54 2.17
N ARG A 105 -14.00 16.54 2.18
CA ARG A 105 -14.03 17.68 1.27
C ARG A 105 -12.94 17.53 0.24
N ALA A 106 -13.22 17.81 -1.01
CA ALA A 106 -12.27 17.63 -2.09
C ALA A 106 -12.39 18.71 -3.17
N ASN A 107 -11.26 19.01 -3.80
CA ASN A 107 -11.22 19.78 -5.04
C ASN A 107 -11.55 18.86 -6.21
N THR A 108 -12.47 19.27 -7.06
CA THR A 108 -12.86 18.59 -8.29
C THR A 108 -12.74 19.58 -9.47
N PRO A 109 -12.81 19.13 -10.73
CA PRO A 109 -12.84 20.05 -11.89
C PRO A 109 -13.98 21.07 -11.85
N GLU A 110 -15.06 20.75 -11.13
CA GLU A 110 -16.25 21.59 -10.99
C GLU A 110 -16.21 22.49 -9.74
N GLY A 111 -15.11 22.45 -8.96
CA GLY A 111 -14.93 23.21 -7.73
C GLY A 111 -14.83 22.32 -6.48
N VAL A 112 -14.96 22.95 -5.32
CA VAL A 112 -14.90 22.24 -4.02
C VAL A 112 -16.24 21.54 -3.77
N LYS A 113 -16.17 20.25 -3.41
CA LYS A 113 -17.35 19.44 -3.06
C LYS A 113 -17.13 18.70 -1.75
N GLU A 114 -18.24 18.41 -1.07
CA GLU A 114 -18.28 17.53 0.10
C GLU A 114 -19.00 16.24 -0.26
N TYR A 115 -18.47 15.13 0.25
CA TYR A 115 -19.02 13.80 0.06
C TYR A 115 -19.19 13.13 1.42
N ALA A 116 -20.38 12.60 1.66
CA ALA A 116 -20.68 11.84 2.88
C ALA A 116 -20.21 10.39 2.77
N PHE A 117 -19.48 9.92 3.78
CA PHE A 117 -19.02 8.54 3.90
C PHE A 117 -18.94 8.14 5.38
N ASP A 118 -19.41 6.94 5.68
CA ASP A 118 -19.34 6.38 7.04
C ASP A 118 -17.94 5.84 7.35
N ARG A 119 -17.19 5.46 6.31
CA ARG A 119 -15.84 4.89 6.43
C ARG A 119 -14.91 5.34 5.31
N ILE A 120 -13.65 5.59 5.66
CA ILE A 120 -12.60 5.92 4.70
C ILE A 120 -11.45 4.92 4.86
N CYS A 121 -11.13 4.21 3.78
CA CYS A 121 -10.01 3.28 3.65
C CYS A 121 -8.86 3.96 2.91
N LEU A 122 -7.68 4.00 3.51
CA LEU A 122 -6.49 4.61 2.91
C LEU A 122 -5.68 3.56 2.14
N ALA A 123 -5.60 3.72 0.82
CA ALA A 123 -4.84 2.88 -0.12
C ALA A 123 -3.83 3.72 -0.92
N VAL A 124 -3.21 4.71 -0.27
CA VAL A 124 -2.32 5.71 -0.89
C VAL A 124 -0.86 5.26 -1.00
N GLY A 125 -0.60 3.97 -0.81
CA GLY A 125 0.73 3.38 -0.80
C GLY A 125 1.35 3.33 0.59
N SER A 126 2.52 2.68 0.67
CA SER A 126 3.33 2.57 1.87
C SER A 126 4.71 3.19 1.64
N ARG A 127 5.35 3.59 2.71
CA ARG A 127 6.77 3.99 2.73
C ARG A 127 7.58 2.91 3.43
N PRO A 128 8.87 2.75 3.11
CA PRO A 128 9.73 1.85 3.83
C PRO A 128 9.73 2.15 5.33
N ALA A 129 9.76 1.10 6.15
CA ALA A 129 9.89 1.26 7.59
C ALA A 129 11.33 1.72 7.88
N SER A 130 11.52 3.00 8.16
CA SER A 130 12.84 3.63 8.34
C SER A 130 13.52 3.26 9.66
N ARG A 131 12.85 2.54 10.58
CA ARG A 131 13.40 2.29 11.92
C ARG A 131 14.76 1.60 11.90
N ILE A 132 14.92 0.53 11.09
CA ILE A 132 16.21 -0.18 10.99
C ILE A 132 17.30 0.77 10.48
N VAL A 133 16.99 1.57 9.47
CA VAL A 133 17.94 2.52 8.87
C VAL A 133 18.30 3.64 9.84
N SER A 134 17.32 4.22 10.52
CA SER A 134 17.53 5.33 11.47
C SER A 134 18.26 4.90 12.75
N THR A 135 18.23 3.61 13.09
CA THR A 135 18.92 3.06 14.29
C THR A 135 20.21 2.31 13.97
N THR A 136 20.58 2.17 12.69
CA THR A 136 21.79 1.48 12.26
C THR A 136 22.70 2.43 11.50
N GLU A 137 23.80 2.80 12.13
CA GLU A 137 24.79 3.71 11.56
C GLU A 137 25.41 3.12 10.27
N GLY A 138 25.61 3.98 9.26
CA GLY A 138 26.28 3.65 8.00
C GLY A 138 25.39 2.99 6.96
N ILE A 139 24.06 2.95 7.12
CA ILE A 139 23.11 2.58 6.07
C ILE A 139 22.49 3.86 5.50
N GLU A 140 22.72 4.12 4.23
CA GLU A 140 22.20 5.28 3.50
C GLU A 140 20.89 4.93 2.78
N THR A 141 20.04 5.94 2.62
CA THR A 141 18.78 5.86 1.87
C THR A 141 18.70 6.95 0.81
N ASP A 142 17.82 6.73 -0.16
CA ASP A 142 17.39 7.79 -1.07
C ASP A 142 16.44 8.79 -0.36
N ASP A 143 16.01 9.84 -1.09
CA ASP A 143 15.09 10.87 -0.61
C ASP A 143 13.70 10.31 -0.23
N ASN A 144 13.34 9.11 -0.68
CA ASN A 144 12.08 8.43 -0.38
C ASN A 144 12.19 7.45 0.79
N GLY A 145 13.40 7.25 1.33
CA GLY A 145 13.69 6.35 2.44
C GLY A 145 14.00 4.91 2.03
N TYR A 146 14.22 4.62 0.75
CA TYR A 146 14.67 3.30 0.29
C TYR A 146 16.16 3.14 0.48
N VAL A 147 16.57 1.95 0.95
CA VAL A 147 17.99 1.65 1.19
C VAL A 147 18.77 1.65 -0.12
N LEU A 148 19.87 2.40 -0.14
CA LEU A 148 20.80 2.41 -1.27
C LEU A 148 21.64 1.14 -1.28
N VAL A 149 21.70 0.48 -2.43
CA VAL A 149 22.48 -0.76 -2.62
C VAL A 149 23.40 -0.66 -3.83
N LYS A 150 24.51 -1.40 -3.77
CA LYS A 150 25.49 -1.49 -4.84
C LYS A 150 25.06 -2.54 -5.87
N GLU A 151 25.54 -2.35 -7.10
CA GLU A 151 25.40 -3.36 -8.15
C GLU A 151 26.42 -4.51 -8.00
N ARG A 152 27.57 -4.23 -7.38
CA ARG A 152 28.64 -5.21 -7.15
C ARG A 152 29.31 -5.01 -5.80
N PRO A 153 29.27 -6.02 -4.88
CA PRO A 153 28.40 -7.18 -4.95
C PRO A 153 26.93 -6.75 -4.87
N PHE A 154 26.07 -7.42 -5.63
CA PHE A 154 24.67 -7.01 -5.77
C PHE A 154 23.94 -7.00 -4.43
N GLY A 155 23.24 -5.91 -4.14
CA GLY A 155 22.45 -5.75 -2.93
C GLY A 155 23.24 -5.34 -1.69
N MET A 156 24.57 -5.16 -1.75
CA MET A 156 25.34 -4.64 -0.60
C MET A 156 24.99 -3.16 -0.39
N THR A 157 24.66 -2.82 0.85
CA THR A 157 24.35 -1.43 1.25
C THR A 157 25.61 -0.57 1.32
N SER A 158 25.48 0.69 1.71
CA SER A 158 26.62 1.57 2.07
C SER A 158 27.42 1.01 3.24
N ARG A 159 26.79 0.27 4.16
CA ARG A 159 27.48 -0.43 5.25
C ARG A 159 28.05 -1.76 4.77
N LYS A 160 29.39 -1.91 4.88
CA LYS A 160 30.12 -3.12 4.45
C LYS A 160 29.58 -4.39 5.12
N GLY A 161 29.29 -5.43 4.33
CA GLY A 161 28.81 -6.73 4.81
C GLY A 161 27.31 -6.76 5.16
N VAL A 162 26.59 -5.66 4.94
CA VAL A 162 25.12 -5.57 5.11
C VAL A 162 24.47 -5.53 3.74
N PHE A 163 23.48 -6.39 3.53
CA PHE A 163 22.78 -6.54 2.25
C PHE A 163 21.29 -6.28 2.40
N ALA A 164 20.66 -5.74 1.36
CA ALA A 164 19.23 -5.47 1.31
C ALA A 164 18.65 -5.79 -0.07
N GLY A 165 17.36 -6.13 -0.12
CA GLY A 165 16.62 -6.37 -1.35
C GLY A 165 15.11 -6.38 -1.12
N GLY A 166 14.32 -6.37 -2.19
CA GLY A 166 12.86 -6.30 -2.13
C GLY A 166 12.35 -4.90 -1.80
N ASP A 167 11.21 -4.83 -1.11
CA ASP A 167 10.45 -3.60 -0.89
C ASP A 167 11.15 -2.53 -0.02
N VAL A 168 12.24 -2.89 0.64
CA VAL A 168 13.08 -1.94 1.40
C VAL A 168 14.05 -1.17 0.47
N VAL A 169 14.32 -1.71 -0.73
CA VAL A 169 15.21 -1.13 -1.75
C VAL A 169 14.41 -0.50 -2.90
N HIS A 170 13.26 -1.08 -3.23
CA HIS A 170 12.41 -0.64 -4.32
C HIS A 170 11.00 -0.35 -3.81
N ARG A 171 10.23 0.43 -4.57
CA ARG A 171 8.80 0.57 -4.28
C ARG A 171 8.15 -0.81 -4.16
N PRO A 172 7.23 -1.00 -3.19
CA PRO A 172 6.52 -2.26 -3.01
C PRO A 172 5.90 -2.76 -4.32
N GLN A 173 6.16 -4.01 -4.62
CA GLN A 173 5.68 -4.69 -5.82
C GLN A 173 5.04 -6.03 -5.44
N THR A 174 5.30 -7.07 -6.23
CA THR A 174 4.79 -8.40 -5.98
C THR A 174 5.79 -9.26 -5.20
N VAL A 175 5.29 -10.29 -4.54
CA VAL A 175 6.12 -11.32 -3.87
C VAL A 175 7.14 -11.93 -4.85
N VAL A 176 6.75 -12.13 -6.11
CA VAL A 176 7.64 -12.65 -7.16
C VAL A 176 8.85 -11.74 -7.37
N MET A 177 8.66 -10.42 -7.36
CA MET A 177 9.75 -9.46 -7.51
C MET A 177 10.67 -9.45 -6.28
N ALA A 178 10.11 -9.56 -5.08
CA ALA A 178 10.89 -9.69 -3.86
C ALA A 178 11.74 -10.98 -3.85
N MET A 179 11.18 -12.11 -4.29
CA MET A 179 11.90 -13.38 -4.46
C MET A 179 13.02 -13.28 -5.50
N LYS A 180 12.78 -12.59 -6.62
CA LYS A 180 13.81 -12.34 -7.64
C LYS A 180 14.95 -11.52 -7.05
N ALA A 181 14.66 -10.45 -6.34
CA ALA A 181 15.66 -9.63 -5.66
C ALA A 181 16.46 -10.46 -4.64
N ALA A 182 15.79 -11.26 -3.81
CA ALA A 182 16.45 -12.13 -2.82
C ALA A 182 17.43 -13.11 -3.45
N LYS A 183 17.10 -13.74 -4.60
CA LYS A 183 18.02 -14.63 -5.33
C LYS A 183 19.25 -13.88 -5.80
N SER A 184 19.12 -12.67 -6.34
CA SER A 184 20.26 -11.85 -6.78
C SER A 184 21.13 -11.41 -5.59
N VAL A 185 20.52 -11.02 -4.48
CA VAL A 185 21.23 -10.66 -3.25
C VAL A 185 22.00 -11.84 -2.67
N ALA A 186 21.44 -13.06 -2.69
CA ALA A 186 22.12 -14.26 -2.23
C ALA A 186 23.43 -14.52 -3.01
N VAL A 187 23.42 -14.32 -4.33
CA VAL A 187 24.64 -14.40 -5.15
C VAL A 187 25.64 -13.32 -4.75
N GLY A 188 25.19 -12.08 -4.52
CA GLY A 188 26.05 -11.00 -4.05
C GLY A 188 26.69 -11.27 -2.70
N ILE A 189 25.94 -11.87 -1.76
CA ILE A 189 26.48 -12.32 -0.45
C ILE A 189 27.58 -13.36 -0.64
N ALA A 190 27.34 -14.39 -1.47
CA ALA A 190 28.32 -15.44 -1.72
C ALA A 190 29.63 -14.87 -2.29
N GLN A 191 29.53 -14.01 -3.33
CA GLN A 191 30.68 -13.33 -3.91
C GLN A 191 31.46 -12.49 -2.91
N TYR A 192 30.75 -11.77 -2.03
CA TYR A 192 31.39 -10.99 -0.98
C TYR A 192 32.13 -11.87 0.04
N VAL A 193 31.51 -12.96 0.49
CA VAL A 193 32.12 -13.87 1.46
C VAL A 193 33.37 -14.54 0.88
N ASP A 194 33.31 -14.98 -0.38
CA ASP A 194 34.47 -15.60 -1.06
C ASP A 194 35.63 -14.59 -1.21
N ALA A 195 35.32 -13.34 -1.60
CA ALA A 195 36.33 -12.28 -1.67
C ALA A 195 36.97 -11.97 -0.30
N VAL A 196 36.18 -11.93 0.76
CA VAL A 196 36.71 -11.72 2.14
C VAL A 196 37.60 -12.84 2.57
N LYS A 197 37.27 -14.12 2.29
CA LYS A 197 38.11 -15.27 2.59
C LYS A 197 39.47 -15.21 1.89
N LEU A 198 39.46 -14.90 0.58
CA LEU A 198 40.68 -14.77 -0.22
C LEU A 198 41.63 -13.66 0.26
N LEU A 199 41.08 -12.59 0.87
CA LEU A 199 41.86 -11.46 1.39
C LEU A 199 42.36 -11.69 2.84
N SER A 200 41.91 -12.76 3.51
CA SER A 200 42.28 -13.11 4.88
C SER A 200 43.28 -14.27 4.96
N GLU A 201 43.62 -14.90 3.84
CA GLU A 201 44.74 -15.81 3.62
C GLU A 201 46.00 -15.02 3.24
#